data_8b4fc3e525268335caa38936dcd450bd
#
_entry.id   8b4fc3e525268335caa38936dcd450bd
#
_cell.length_a   1.000
_cell.length_b   1.000
_cell.length_c   1.000
_cell.angle_alpha   90.00
_cell.angle_beta   90.00
_cell.angle_gamma   90.00
#
_symmetry.space_group_name_H-M   'P 1'
#
loop_
_entity.id
_entity.type
_entity.pdbx_description
1 polymer ?
#
loop_
_entity_poly.entity_id
_entity_poly.type
_entity_poly.pdbx_seq_one_letter_code
_entity_poly.pdbx_strand_id
1 'polypeptide(L)'
;MAEKSDWQFPVEMRPRPEDWRFDLDGALDAVVQLRAEIPEDAFTAQILGTERVGNGIVIRDDGLVLTIGYLITEASTIWLTTNKGVVVPAFPLAYDQTTGFGLVQPLAKLGVRPLARGTAGACRIGENVVIAGHGGRARALRATVFAKREFAGYWEYVLDEAIYTAPAHPQWGGAALIGSDGRLLAVGSLLVQEKVDGGMLQGNMLVPIDYLEPIFDDMLKLGRPRREARPWLGMYTTEAGPKLVVAGVASGTPADRAGVKVGDVVVEVAGEKPAGLADLWRRIWRLGPAGTLVSLKVLRKSALVDLAVHSGDRNDFLKKPHLH
;
A
#
# COMPACT_ATOMS: atom_id res chain seq x y z
N MET A 1 16.52 8.20 20.95
CA MET A 1 16.50 6.73 21.25
C MET A 1 15.04 6.33 21.18
N ALA A 2 14.60 5.73 20.06
CA ALA A 2 13.26 5.17 19.98
C ALA A 2 13.16 4.01 20.97
N GLU A 3 12.22 4.08 21.91
CA GLU A 3 11.89 2.96 22.79
C GLU A 3 11.68 1.72 21.91
N LYS A 4 12.45 0.67 22.16
CA LYS A 4 12.13 -0.67 21.65
C LYS A 4 10.78 -1.01 22.27
N SER A 5 9.72 -0.85 21.51
CA SER A 5 8.41 -1.37 21.87
C SER A 5 8.55 -2.88 22.04
N ASP A 6 8.59 -3.37 23.27
CA ASP A 6 8.60 -4.80 23.65
C ASP A 6 7.23 -5.47 23.37
N TRP A 7 6.49 -4.92 22.43
CA TRP A 7 5.20 -5.41 22.04
C TRP A 7 5.29 -6.80 21.42
N GLN A 8 4.46 -7.69 21.86
CA GLN A 8 4.35 -9.07 21.38
C GLN A 8 2.90 -9.51 21.37
N PHE A 9 2.52 -10.39 20.45
CA PHE A 9 1.21 -11.04 20.53
C PHE A 9 1.13 -11.99 21.74
N PRO A 10 -0.05 -12.14 22.35
CA PRO A 10 -0.34 -13.26 23.26
C PRO A 10 0.02 -14.60 22.59
N VAL A 11 0.49 -15.56 23.38
CA VAL A 11 1.00 -16.83 22.85
C VAL A 11 -0.04 -17.60 22.06
N GLU A 12 -1.29 -17.55 22.49
CA GLU A 12 -2.44 -18.19 21.86
C GLU A 12 -2.78 -17.64 20.47
N MET A 13 -2.38 -16.41 20.16
CA MET A 13 -2.57 -15.79 18.86
C MET A 13 -1.42 -16.04 17.88
N ARG A 14 -0.26 -16.49 18.39
CA ARG A 14 0.93 -16.72 17.56
C ARG A 14 0.76 -17.99 16.73
N PRO A 15 1.33 -18.02 15.50
CA PRO A 15 1.42 -19.26 14.75
C PRO A 15 2.39 -20.24 15.46
N ARG A 16 1.99 -21.50 15.56
CA ARG A 16 2.81 -22.57 16.14
C ARG A 16 3.39 -23.43 15.01
N PRO A 17 4.68 -23.80 15.04
CA PRO A 17 5.31 -24.58 13.96
C PRO A 17 4.57 -25.87 13.62
N GLU A 18 3.99 -26.55 14.61
CA GLU A 18 3.23 -27.80 14.43
C GLU A 18 1.93 -27.65 13.64
N ASP A 19 1.39 -26.41 13.52
CA ASP A 19 0.18 -26.13 12.77
C ASP A 19 0.46 -25.97 11.25
N TRP A 20 1.75 -25.91 10.84
CA TRP A 20 2.14 -25.62 9.47
C TRP A 20 3.07 -26.68 8.88
N ARG A 21 2.99 -26.92 7.57
CA ARG A 21 3.80 -27.91 6.85
C ARG A 21 5.08 -27.35 6.23
N PHE A 22 5.50 -26.17 6.63
CA PHE A 22 6.70 -25.50 6.14
C PHE A 22 7.55 -24.98 7.32
N ASP A 23 8.79 -24.61 7.03
CA ASP A 23 9.69 -23.98 7.99
C ASP A 23 9.19 -22.58 8.35
N LEU A 24 8.34 -22.50 9.39
CA LEU A 24 7.72 -21.27 9.85
C LEU A 24 8.76 -20.24 10.27
N ASP A 25 9.77 -20.64 11.05
CA ASP A 25 10.79 -19.70 11.53
C ASP A 25 11.64 -19.15 10.39
N GLY A 26 12.01 -20.01 9.42
CA GLY A 26 12.71 -19.57 8.21
C GLY A 26 11.90 -18.61 7.36
N ALA A 27 10.58 -18.83 7.24
CA ALA A 27 9.69 -17.90 6.54
C ALA A 27 9.55 -16.56 7.26
N LEU A 28 9.46 -16.58 8.60
CA LEU A 28 9.37 -15.36 9.41
C LEU A 28 10.68 -14.56 9.43
N ASP A 29 11.85 -15.23 9.30
CA ASP A 29 13.15 -14.57 9.22
C ASP A 29 13.30 -13.69 7.96
N ALA A 30 12.53 -13.99 6.88
CA ALA A 30 12.52 -13.16 5.67
C ALA A 30 11.87 -11.80 5.87
N VAL A 31 11.15 -11.57 6.97
CA VAL A 31 10.50 -10.29 7.26
C VAL A 31 11.44 -9.41 8.08
N VAL A 32 11.79 -8.26 7.51
CA VAL A 32 12.71 -7.29 8.10
C VAL A 32 11.96 -6.02 8.50
N GLN A 33 12.44 -5.30 9.51
CA GLN A 33 11.97 -3.95 9.78
C GLN A 33 12.50 -3.01 8.71
N LEU A 34 11.65 -2.12 8.25
CA LEU A 34 11.97 -1.03 7.36
C LEU A 34 11.72 0.29 8.10
N ARG A 35 12.74 1.14 8.14
CA ARG A 35 12.63 2.53 8.59
C ARG A 35 13.09 3.44 7.47
N ALA A 36 12.28 4.42 7.12
CA ALA A 36 12.59 5.40 6.09
C ALA A 36 12.50 6.83 6.65
N GLU A 37 13.43 7.67 6.21
CA GLU A 37 13.45 9.10 6.49
C GLU A 37 13.12 9.85 5.21
N ILE A 38 12.15 10.76 5.29
CA ILE A 38 11.61 11.51 4.17
C ILE A 38 11.89 13.00 4.41
N PRO A 39 12.38 13.75 3.41
CA PRO A 39 12.58 15.19 3.54
C PRO A 39 11.30 15.93 3.94
N GLU A 40 11.40 16.93 4.82
CA GLU A 40 10.25 17.68 5.32
C GLU A 40 9.47 18.39 4.20
N ASP A 41 10.15 18.79 3.14
CA ASP A 41 9.59 19.44 1.96
C ASP A 41 9.15 18.45 0.86
N ALA A 42 9.12 17.13 1.16
CA ALA A 42 8.60 16.12 0.25
C ALA A 42 7.07 16.22 0.15
N PHE A 43 6.54 15.96 -1.04
CA PHE A 43 5.09 16.05 -1.31
C PHE A 43 4.26 15.18 -0.35
N THR A 44 4.75 13.97 -0.04
CA THR A 44 4.04 13.03 0.83
C THR A 44 4.29 13.25 2.33
N ALA A 45 5.22 14.13 2.71
CA ALA A 45 5.60 14.33 4.11
C ALA A 45 4.45 14.86 4.99
N GLN A 46 3.62 15.76 4.46
CA GLN A 46 2.50 16.36 5.19
C GLN A 46 1.42 15.33 5.60
N ILE A 47 1.23 14.28 4.79
CA ILE A 47 0.17 13.29 4.99
C ILE A 47 0.71 12.04 5.69
N LEU A 48 1.91 11.58 5.30
CA LEU A 48 2.47 10.31 5.74
C LEU A 48 3.59 10.47 6.77
N GLY A 49 3.99 11.70 7.09
CA GLY A 49 5.08 12.00 8.01
C GLY A 49 6.47 11.89 7.37
N THR A 50 7.48 12.34 8.10
CA THR A 50 8.89 12.37 7.70
C THR A 50 9.68 11.16 8.19
N GLU A 51 9.17 10.42 9.16
CA GLU A 51 9.71 9.13 9.60
C GLU A 51 8.63 8.07 9.39
N ARG A 52 8.97 7.02 8.63
CA ARG A 52 8.04 5.91 8.35
C ARG A 52 8.67 4.60 8.78
N VAL A 53 7.91 3.84 9.56
CA VAL A 53 8.33 2.53 10.06
C VAL A 53 7.31 1.50 9.63
N GLY A 54 7.81 0.38 9.15
CA GLY A 54 6.99 -0.75 8.73
C GLY A 54 7.84 -1.99 8.51
N ASN A 55 7.40 -2.85 7.62
CA ASN A 55 8.05 -4.10 7.32
C ASN A 55 8.45 -4.17 5.85
N GLY A 56 9.42 -5.01 5.56
CA GLY A 56 9.79 -5.42 4.23
C GLY A 56 10.00 -6.94 4.19
N ILE A 57 9.88 -7.52 3.03
CA ILE A 57 9.97 -8.95 2.82
C ILE A 57 11.10 -9.22 1.85
N VAL A 58 12.12 -9.95 2.26
CA VAL A 58 13.20 -10.39 1.35
C VAL A 58 12.63 -11.42 0.38
N ILE A 59 12.68 -11.14 -0.93
CA ILE A 59 12.07 -11.94 -1.98
C ILE A 59 13.05 -12.53 -3.01
N ARG A 60 14.36 -12.21 -2.87
CA ARG A 60 15.44 -12.69 -3.74
C ARG A 60 16.72 -12.92 -2.96
N ASP A 61 17.62 -13.79 -3.48
CA ASP A 61 18.89 -14.15 -2.85
C ASP A 61 19.91 -12.99 -2.77
N ASP A 62 19.76 -11.97 -3.64
CA ASP A 62 20.54 -10.73 -3.58
C ASP A 62 20.07 -9.76 -2.48
N GLY A 63 19.06 -10.17 -1.71
CA GLY A 63 18.51 -9.41 -0.60
C GLY A 63 17.41 -8.42 -1.01
N LEU A 64 16.96 -8.40 -2.26
CA LEU A 64 15.88 -7.50 -2.70
C LEU A 64 14.66 -7.62 -1.78
N VAL A 65 14.17 -6.47 -1.31
CA VAL A 65 13.05 -6.36 -0.37
C VAL A 65 11.82 -5.80 -1.07
N LEU A 66 10.69 -6.49 -0.94
CA LEU A 66 9.36 -6.01 -1.30
C LEU A 66 8.70 -5.38 -0.08
N THR A 67 8.03 -4.25 -0.27
CA THR A 67 7.25 -3.57 0.76
C THR A 67 6.04 -2.88 0.16
N ILE A 68 5.25 -2.18 0.99
CA ILE A 68 4.22 -1.26 0.51
C ILE A 68 4.85 0.12 0.24
N GLY A 69 4.58 0.67 -0.93
CA GLY A 69 5.32 1.80 -1.48
C GLY A 69 5.21 3.10 -0.70
N TYR A 70 4.10 3.34 0.01
CA TYR A 70 3.97 4.56 0.81
C TYR A 70 5.01 4.67 1.93
N LEU A 71 5.63 3.55 2.35
CA LEU A 71 6.72 3.58 3.32
C LEU A 71 8.00 4.18 2.76
N ILE A 72 8.24 4.05 1.45
CA ILE A 72 9.51 4.40 0.81
C ILE A 72 9.41 5.55 -0.19
N THR A 73 8.20 6.01 -0.52
CA THR A 73 8.00 7.11 -1.46
C THR A 73 8.70 8.36 -0.95
N GLU A 74 9.59 8.95 -1.78
CA GLU A 74 10.41 10.11 -1.50
C GLU A 74 11.44 9.93 -0.37
N ALA A 75 11.73 8.68 0.03
CA ALA A 75 12.73 8.42 1.08
C ALA A 75 14.13 8.85 0.63
N SER A 76 14.82 9.61 1.49
CA SER A 76 16.23 9.96 1.35
C SER A 76 17.14 8.90 1.98
N THR A 77 16.66 8.24 3.02
CA THR A 77 17.40 7.21 3.76
C THR A 77 16.47 6.07 4.12
N ILE A 78 16.95 4.83 3.94
CA ILE A 78 16.24 3.63 4.37
C ILE A 78 17.20 2.74 5.15
N TRP A 79 16.72 2.20 6.27
CA TRP A 79 17.38 1.20 7.07
C TRP A 79 16.54 -0.06 7.14
N LEU A 80 17.19 -1.20 6.95
CA LEU A 80 16.61 -2.53 7.11
C LEU A 80 17.23 -3.21 8.32
N THR A 81 16.39 -3.78 9.19
CA THR A 81 16.84 -4.53 10.36
C THR A 81 16.27 -5.94 10.33
N THR A 82 17.14 -6.95 10.40
CA THR A 82 16.74 -8.37 10.44
C THR A 82 16.31 -8.80 11.85
N ASN A 83 15.63 -9.93 11.99
CA ASN A 83 15.27 -10.51 13.29
C ASN A 83 16.49 -10.82 14.18
N LYS A 84 17.67 -10.99 13.56
CA LYS A 84 18.94 -11.22 14.26
C LYS A 84 19.68 -9.93 14.63
N GLY A 85 19.06 -8.77 14.39
CA GLY A 85 19.62 -7.45 14.73
C GLY A 85 20.66 -6.91 13.75
N VAL A 86 20.83 -7.53 12.57
CA VAL A 86 21.69 -6.97 11.51
C VAL A 86 20.99 -5.75 10.92
N VAL A 87 21.66 -4.60 10.94
CA VAL A 87 21.17 -3.34 10.39
C VAL A 87 21.94 -3.01 9.13
N VAL A 88 21.23 -2.76 8.03
CA VAL A 88 21.80 -2.50 6.71
C VAL A 88 21.16 -1.25 6.11
N PRO A 89 21.94 -0.28 5.61
CA PRO A 89 21.40 0.80 4.81
C PRO A 89 20.90 0.27 3.47
N ALA A 90 19.88 0.94 2.94
CA ALA A 90 19.24 0.55 1.70
C ALA A 90 18.74 1.79 0.93
N PHE A 91 18.38 1.62 -0.34
CA PHE A 91 17.79 2.68 -1.14
C PHE A 91 16.47 2.24 -1.78
N PRO A 92 15.54 3.20 -2.04
CA PRO A 92 14.32 2.92 -2.76
C PRO A 92 14.63 2.63 -4.22
N LEU A 93 14.42 1.38 -4.66
CA LEU A 93 14.70 0.96 -6.02
C LEU A 93 13.57 1.29 -6.98
N ALA A 94 12.34 1.02 -6.56
CA ALA A 94 11.16 1.18 -7.40
C ALA A 94 9.89 1.42 -6.59
N TYR A 95 8.94 2.08 -7.22
CA TYR A 95 7.59 2.28 -6.69
C TYR A 95 6.55 2.25 -7.81
N ASP A 96 5.45 1.58 -7.56
CA ASP A 96 4.28 1.60 -8.43
C ASP A 96 3.01 2.05 -7.68
N GLN A 97 2.49 3.23 -8.05
CA GLN A 97 1.28 3.80 -7.46
C GLN A 97 0.04 2.92 -7.69
N THR A 98 -0.05 2.21 -8.81
CA THR A 98 -1.27 1.47 -9.17
C THR A 98 -1.45 0.22 -8.32
N THR A 99 -0.37 -0.52 -8.06
CA THR A 99 -0.42 -1.69 -7.18
C THR A 99 -0.13 -1.33 -5.72
N GLY A 100 0.56 -0.21 -5.49
CA GLY A 100 1.03 0.19 -4.19
C GLY A 100 2.33 -0.50 -3.77
N PHE A 101 2.94 -1.34 -4.59
CA PHE A 101 4.21 -2.01 -4.26
C PHE A 101 5.40 -1.07 -4.32
N GLY A 102 6.37 -1.33 -3.44
CA GLY A 102 7.69 -0.72 -3.45
C GLY A 102 8.79 -1.77 -3.37
N LEU A 103 9.91 -1.51 -4.05
CA LEU A 103 11.12 -2.34 -3.98
C LEU A 103 12.25 -1.55 -3.34
N VAL A 104 13.00 -2.22 -2.47
CA VAL A 104 14.15 -1.65 -1.76
C VAL A 104 15.34 -2.56 -1.96
N GLN A 105 16.48 -1.96 -2.35
CA GLN A 105 17.73 -2.67 -2.51
C GLN A 105 18.66 -2.38 -1.31
N PRO A 106 19.02 -3.41 -0.52
CA PRO A 106 20.01 -3.26 0.53
C PRO A 106 21.40 -3.01 -0.06
N LEU A 107 22.21 -2.21 0.62
CA LEU A 107 23.59 -1.90 0.24
C LEU A 107 24.62 -2.91 0.80
N ALA A 108 24.17 -3.86 1.62
CA ALA A 108 24.96 -4.96 2.13
C ALA A 108 24.11 -6.21 2.30
N LYS A 109 24.75 -7.36 2.54
CA LYS A 109 24.04 -8.63 2.73
C LYS A 109 23.22 -8.63 4.01
N LEU A 110 21.95 -8.97 3.92
CA LEU A 110 21.06 -9.15 5.06
C LEU A 110 21.28 -10.50 5.78
N GLY A 111 21.78 -11.52 5.06
CA GLY A 111 22.05 -12.85 5.62
C GLY A 111 20.79 -13.64 5.97
N VAL A 112 19.67 -13.34 5.31
CA VAL A 112 18.39 -14.05 5.46
C VAL A 112 17.99 -14.71 4.15
N ARG A 113 17.26 -15.83 4.24
CA ARG A 113 16.69 -16.50 3.06
C ARG A 113 15.50 -15.70 2.53
N PRO A 114 15.32 -15.62 1.21
CA PRO A 114 14.14 -15.01 0.64
C PRO A 114 12.90 -15.88 0.90
N LEU A 115 11.75 -15.22 1.09
CA LEU A 115 10.44 -15.85 1.10
C LEU A 115 10.00 -16.06 -0.35
N ALA A 116 9.71 -17.31 -0.71
CA ALA A 116 9.24 -17.64 -2.03
C ALA A 116 7.86 -17.00 -2.31
N ARG A 117 7.69 -16.42 -3.48
CA ARG A 117 6.40 -15.89 -3.92
C ARG A 117 5.46 -17.03 -4.28
N GLY A 118 4.21 -16.94 -3.84
CA GLY A 118 3.11 -17.82 -4.20
C GLY A 118 2.16 -17.15 -5.20
N THR A 119 0.91 -17.58 -5.16
CA THR A 119 -0.20 -16.94 -5.88
C THR A 119 -1.37 -16.72 -4.93
N ALA A 120 -1.86 -15.48 -4.86
CA ALA A 120 -3.00 -15.13 -4.04
C ALA A 120 -4.31 -15.74 -4.58
N GLY A 121 -4.35 -16.11 -5.86
CA GLY A 121 -5.47 -16.81 -6.47
C GLY A 121 -5.79 -18.17 -5.82
N ALA A 122 -4.77 -18.84 -5.23
CA ALA A 122 -4.96 -20.10 -4.51
C ALA A 122 -5.55 -19.90 -3.09
N CYS A 123 -5.44 -18.72 -2.50
CA CYS A 123 -5.93 -18.40 -1.17
C CYS A 123 -7.45 -18.26 -1.14
N ARG A 124 -8.13 -18.97 -0.24
CA ARG A 124 -9.60 -19.01 -0.15
C ARG A 124 -10.11 -18.26 1.08
N ILE A 125 -11.34 -17.76 0.98
CA ILE A 125 -12.06 -17.25 2.14
C ILE A 125 -12.26 -18.37 3.15
N GLY A 126 -12.00 -18.10 4.43
CA GLY A 126 -12.00 -19.08 5.52
C GLY A 126 -10.65 -19.78 5.74
N GLU A 127 -9.66 -19.56 4.87
CA GLU A 127 -8.34 -20.16 5.01
C GLU A 127 -7.52 -19.48 6.12
N ASN A 128 -6.81 -20.33 6.90
CA ASN A 128 -5.86 -19.85 7.90
C ASN A 128 -4.54 -19.45 7.22
N VAL A 129 -4.03 -18.32 7.62
CA VAL A 129 -2.81 -17.69 7.10
C VAL A 129 -1.98 -17.14 8.25
N VAL A 130 -0.71 -16.83 7.97
CA VAL A 130 0.14 -16.11 8.91
C VAL A 130 0.34 -14.68 8.41
N ILE A 131 0.06 -13.68 9.26
CA ILE A 131 0.51 -12.31 9.03
C ILE A 131 1.77 -12.10 9.86
N ALA A 132 2.87 -11.73 9.20
CA ALA A 132 4.16 -11.57 9.83
C ALA A 132 4.68 -10.14 9.70
N GLY A 133 4.91 -9.48 10.84
CA GLY A 133 5.78 -8.33 10.97
C GLY A 133 7.19 -8.74 11.39
N HIS A 134 8.14 -7.80 11.37
CA HIS A 134 9.49 -8.01 11.90
C HIS A 134 9.46 -8.38 13.39
N GLY A 135 10.23 -9.38 13.79
CA GLY A 135 10.34 -9.83 15.18
C GLY A 135 10.00 -11.33 15.39
N GLY A 136 9.92 -12.10 14.30
CA GLY A 136 9.69 -13.54 14.33
C GLY A 136 8.33 -13.92 14.89
N ARG A 137 8.23 -15.11 15.54
CA ARG A 137 6.95 -15.62 16.07
C ARG A 137 6.27 -14.71 17.08
N ALA A 138 7.02 -13.95 17.85
CA ALA A 138 6.45 -13.02 18.83
C ALA A 138 5.63 -11.91 18.19
N ARG A 139 5.95 -11.57 16.94
CA ARG A 139 5.26 -10.54 16.13
C ARG A 139 4.61 -11.09 14.87
N ALA A 140 4.28 -12.38 14.89
CA ALA A 140 3.46 -13.02 13.86
C ALA A 140 2.10 -13.41 14.45
N LEU A 141 1.09 -13.33 13.61
CA LEU A 141 -0.31 -13.54 13.97
C LEU A 141 -0.90 -14.63 13.10
N ARG A 142 -1.59 -15.61 13.73
CA ARG A 142 -2.49 -16.51 13.00
C ARG A 142 -3.80 -15.77 12.71
N ALA A 143 -4.10 -15.63 11.44
CA ALA A 143 -5.30 -14.95 10.98
C ALA A 143 -6.11 -15.82 10.01
N THR A 144 -7.33 -15.38 9.71
CA THR A 144 -8.19 -16.01 8.71
C THR A 144 -8.53 -15.00 7.61
N VAL A 145 -8.54 -15.44 6.37
CA VAL A 145 -9.03 -14.64 5.24
C VAL A 145 -10.55 -14.56 5.34
N PHE A 146 -11.11 -13.38 5.57
CA PHE A 146 -12.55 -13.23 5.69
C PHE A 146 -13.22 -12.66 4.44
N ALA A 147 -12.46 -11.99 3.57
CA ALA A 147 -12.97 -11.49 2.29
C ALA A 147 -11.86 -11.36 1.24
N LYS A 148 -12.26 -11.44 -0.03
CA LYS A 148 -11.50 -11.07 -1.21
C LYS A 148 -12.42 -10.24 -2.08
N ARG A 149 -12.10 -8.97 -2.31
CA ARG A 149 -12.97 -8.04 -3.04
C ARG A 149 -12.24 -6.79 -3.45
N GLU A 150 -12.89 -6.00 -4.31
CA GLU A 150 -12.43 -4.67 -4.70
C GLU A 150 -12.12 -3.80 -3.47
N PHE A 151 -11.06 -3.00 -3.61
CA PHE A 151 -10.73 -1.92 -2.70
C PHE A 151 -10.57 -0.61 -3.47
N ALA A 152 -11.22 0.46 -3.00
CA ALA A 152 -11.02 1.82 -3.49
C ALA A 152 -10.50 2.71 -2.36
N GLY A 153 -9.33 3.29 -2.57
CA GLY A 153 -8.71 4.25 -1.65
C GLY A 153 -9.11 5.69 -1.99
N TYR A 154 -9.22 6.52 -0.97
CA TYR A 154 -9.58 7.94 -1.13
C TYR A 154 -8.51 8.75 -1.88
N TRP A 155 -7.31 8.19 -2.10
CA TRP A 155 -6.14 8.82 -2.74
C TRP A 155 -5.92 8.39 -4.20
N GLU A 156 -6.99 8.27 -4.97
CA GLU A 156 -6.94 7.85 -6.39
C GLU A 156 -6.32 6.46 -6.58
N TYR A 157 -6.85 5.47 -5.86
CA TYR A 157 -6.34 4.12 -5.82
C TYR A 157 -7.47 3.09 -5.90
N VAL A 158 -7.32 2.08 -6.75
CA VAL A 158 -8.25 0.95 -6.86
C VAL A 158 -7.48 -0.34 -7.09
N LEU A 159 -7.81 -1.36 -6.33
CA LEU A 159 -7.47 -2.76 -6.60
C LEU A 159 -8.74 -3.50 -6.98
N ASP A 160 -8.70 -4.25 -8.07
CA ASP A 160 -9.84 -5.08 -8.49
C ASP A 160 -10.12 -6.20 -7.49
N GLU A 161 -9.08 -6.72 -6.84
CA GLU A 161 -9.18 -7.62 -5.71
C GLU A 161 -8.12 -7.26 -4.65
N ALA A 162 -8.52 -7.16 -3.40
CA ALA A 162 -7.65 -7.11 -2.22
C ALA A 162 -8.02 -8.27 -1.30
N ILE A 163 -7.07 -8.73 -0.47
CA ILE A 163 -7.30 -9.76 0.54
C ILE A 163 -7.54 -9.08 1.88
N TYR A 164 -8.55 -9.57 2.61
CA TYR A 164 -8.90 -9.07 3.94
C TYR A 164 -8.78 -10.18 4.97
N THR A 165 -8.08 -9.91 6.06
CA THR A 165 -7.80 -10.87 7.12
C THR A 165 -8.15 -10.33 8.49
N ALA A 166 -8.57 -11.23 9.39
CA ALA A 166 -8.82 -10.93 10.79
C ALA A 166 -8.29 -12.08 11.68
N PRO A 167 -7.90 -11.77 12.93
CA PRO A 167 -7.79 -10.46 13.57
C PRO A 167 -6.70 -9.59 12.94
N ALA A 168 -6.69 -8.30 13.27
CA ALA A 168 -5.76 -7.34 12.69
C ALA A 168 -4.36 -7.44 13.30
N HIS A 169 -3.34 -7.38 12.44
CA HIS A 169 -1.96 -7.14 12.83
C HIS A 169 -1.71 -5.62 12.94
N PRO A 170 -1.28 -5.09 14.09
CA PRO A 170 -1.15 -3.64 14.29
C PRO A 170 0.00 -3.00 13.49
N GLN A 171 1.02 -3.78 13.11
CA GLN A 171 2.12 -3.33 12.26
C GLN A 171 1.91 -3.83 10.83
N TRP A 172 0.80 -3.42 10.21
CA TRP A 172 0.35 -3.92 8.90
C TRP A 172 1.22 -3.48 7.72
N GLY A 173 1.79 -2.27 7.76
CA GLY A 173 2.53 -1.71 6.63
C GLY A 173 3.71 -2.58 6.21
N GLY A 174 3.64 -3.18 5.01
CA GLY A 174 4.66 -4.07 4.47
C GLY A 174 4.73 -5.46 5.11
N ALA A 175 3.80 -5.83 6.01
CA ALA A 175 3.75 -7.16 6.62
C ALA A 175 3.51 -8.26 5.57
N ALA A 176 4.10 -9.44 5.77
CA ALA A 176 3.91 -10.58 4.88
C ALA A 176 2.63 -11.33 5.21
N LEU A 177 1.83 -11.67 4.20
CA LEU A 177 0.80 -12.70 4.28
C LEU A 177 1.38 -14.01 3.75
N ILE A 178 1.51 -15.01 4.62
CA ILE A 178 2.08 -16.30 4.29
C ILE A 178 0.98 -17.35 4.27
N GLY A 179 0.87 -18.07 3.16
CA GLY A 179 -0.12 -19.14 2.98
C GLY A 179 0.25 -20.45 3.68
N SER A 180 -0.65 -21.40 3.59
CA SER A 180 -0.50 -22.74 4.18
C SER A 180 0.66 -23.56 3.57
N ASP A 181 1.15 -23.15 2.40
CA ASP A 181 2.32 -23.72 1.72
C ASP A 181 3.65 -22.99 2.04
N GLY A 182 3.62 -21.98 2.92
CA GLY A 182 4.78 -21.20 3.31
C GLY A 182 5.22 -20.14 2.31
N ARG A 183 4.38 -19.81 1.32
CA ARG A 183 4.70 -18.81 0.30
C ARG A 183 4.04 -17.47 0.59
N LEU A 184 4.66 -16.40 0.09
CA LEU A 184 4.12 -15.05 0.16
C LEU A 184 2.90 -14.92 -0.75
N LEU A 185 1.74 -14.59 -0.19
CA LEU A 185 0.47 -14.41 -0.90
C LEU A 185 0.10 -12.93 -1.11
N ALA A 186 0.46 -12.07 -0.15
CA ALA A 186 0.13 -10.65 -0.21
C ALA A 186 1.02 -9.83 0.73
N VAL A 187 0.97 -8.51 0.55
CA VAL A 187 1.69 -7.53 1.39
C VAL A 187 0.70 -6.64 2.10
N GLY A 188 0.86 -6.47 3.39
CA GLY A 188 0.01 -5.65 4.24
C GLY A 188 0.05 -4.16 3.85
N SER A 189 -1.12 -3.56 3.73
CA SER A 189 -1.27 -2.17 3.32
C SER A 189 -2.03 -1.31 4.32
N LEU A 190 -3.16 -1.78 4.84
CA LEU A 190 -4.03 -0.97 5.71
C LEU A 190 -4.58 -1.75 6.89
N LEU A 191 -4.87 -1.02 7.97
CA LEU A 191 -5.82 -1.42 8.97
C LEU A 191 -7.23 -1.06 8.49
N VAL A 192 -8.16 -1.99 8.59
CA VAL A 192 -9.55 -1.78 8.20
C VAL A 192 -10.49 -2.13 9.36
N GLN A 193 -11.65 -1.48 9.36
CA GLN A 193 -12.73 -1.78 10.28
C GLN A 193 -14.01 -2.02 9.50
N GLU A 194 -14.69 -3.12 9.80
CA GLU A 194 -15.96 -3.48 9.16
C GLU A 194 -17.02 -3.72 10.20
N LYS A 195 -18.22 -3.25 9.87
CA LYS A 195 -19.40 -3.57 10.66
C LYS A 195 -19.87 -4.98 10.27
N VAL A 196 -19.87 -5.89 11.23
CA VAL A 196 -20.38 -7.27 11.11
C VAL A 196 -21.49 -7.51 12.10
N ASP A 197 -22.21 -8.61 11.93
CA ASP A 197 -23.20 -9.04 12.94
C ASP A 197 -22.49 -9.25 14.28
N GLY A 198 -22.87 -8.45 15.28
CA GLY A 198 -22.27 -8.50 16.61
C GLY A 198 -21.22 -7.45 16.93
N GLY A 199 -20.89 -6.51 16.01
CA GLY A 199 -19.96 -5.43 16.33
C GLY A 199 -19.08 -4.93 15.18
N MET A 200 -17.90 -4.44 15.55
CA MET A 200 -16.87 -3.98 14.60
C MET A 200 -15.74 -5.02 14.52
N LEU A 201 -15.52 -5.54 13.33
CA LEU A 201 -14.37 -6.40 13.03
C LEU A 201 -13.17 -5.53 12.64
N GLN A 202 -12.06 -5.69 13.35
CA GLN A 202 -10.78 -5.11 12.93
C GLN A 202 -9.99 -6.14 12.12
N GLY A 203 -9.53 -5.72 10.97
CA GLY A 203 -8.77 -6.56 10.05
C GLY A 203 -7.69 -5.78 9.32
N ASN A 204 -6.98 -6.47 8.45
CA ASN A 204 -6.03 -5.85 7.52
C ASN A 204 -6.50 -6.03 6.09
N MET A 205 -6.24 -5.02 5.27
CA MET A 205 -6.30 -5.11 3.82
C MET A 205 -4.89 -5.29 3.28
N LEU A 206 -4.72 -6.29 2.42
CA LEU A 206 -3.43 -6.69 1.86
C LEU A 206 -3.50 -6.72 0.34
N VAL A 207 -2.40 -6.31 -0.29
CA VAL A 207 -2.24 -6.28 -1.75
C VAL A 207 -1.76 -7.65 -2.23
N PRO A 208 -2.53 -8.36 -3.07
CA PRO A 208 -2.16 -9.66 -3.64
C PRO A 208 -0.82 -9.63 -4.37
N ILE A 209 0.01 -10.66 -4.14
CA ILE A 209 1.34 -10.77 -4.77
C ILE A 209 1.27 -10.88 -6.29
N ASP A 210 0.16 -11.38 -6.83
CA ASP A 210 -0.06 -11.56 -8.25
C ASP A 210 0.02 -10.23 -9.04
N TYR A 211 -0.24 -9.09 -8.40
CA TYR A 211 -0.06 -7.78 -9.02
C TYR A 211 1.41 -7.40 -9.25
N LEU A 212 2.36 -8.08 -8.58
CA LEU A 212 3.78 -7.80 -8.76
C LEU A 212 4.33 -8.39 -10.05
N GLU A 213 3.95 -9.62 -10.39
CA GLU A 213 4.56 -10.38 -11.49
C GLU A 213 4.55 -9.63 -12.84
N PRO A 214 3.43 -9.01 -13.28
CA PRO A 214 3.37 -8.31 -14.57
C PRO A 214 4.26 -7.07 -14.66
N ILE A 215 4.69 -6.53 -13.53
CA ILE A 215 5.44 -5.26 -13.45
C ILE A 215 6.86 -5.44 -12.89
N PHE A 216 7.20 -6.63 -12.40
CA PHE A 216 8.42 -6.87 -11.64
C PHE A 216 9.69 -6.53 -12.40
N ASP A 217 9.81 -7.00 -13.63
CA ASP A 217 10.97 -6.76 -14.47
C ASP A 217 11.16 -5.28 -14.82
N ASP A 218 10.06 -4.57 -15.10
CA ASP A 218 10.12 -3.13 -15.36
C ASP A 218 10.50 -2.35 -14.09
N MET A 219 9.95 -2.72 -12.94
CA MET A 219 10.33 -2.12 -11.66
C MET A 219 11.82 -2.28 -11.39
N LEU A 220 12.40 -3.46 -11.64
CA LEU A 220 13.82 -3.71 -11.46
C LEU A 220 14.71 -2.89 -12.41
N LYS A 221 14.30 -2.75 -13.67
CA LYS A 221 15.12 -2.13 -14.72
C LYS A 221 14.94 -0.63 -14.83
N LEU A 222 13.73 -0.13 -14.56
CA LEU A 222 13.33 1.25 -14.84
C LEU A 222 12.89 2.03 -13.58
N GLY A 223 12.81 1.36 -12.42
CA GLY A 223 12.29 1.94 -11.18
C GLY A 223 10.75 2.12 -11.18
N ARG A 224 10.07 1.79 -12.28
CA ARG A 224 8.61 1.88 -12.43
C ARG A 224 8.13 0.99 -13.59
N PRO A 225 6.84 0.59 -13.61
CA PRO A 225 6.27 -0.11 -14.75
C PRO A 225 6.30 0.72 -16.04
N ARG A 226 6.51 0.04 -17.18
CA ARG A 226 6.48 0.63 -18.52
C ARG A 226 5.04 0.72 -19.02
N ARG A 227 4.32 1.68 -18.48
CA ARG A 227 2.96 2.00 -18.93
C ARG A 227 2.75 3.52 -18.90
N GLU A 228 1.81 3.99 -19.68
CA GLU A 228 1.38 5.39 -19.62
C GLU A 228 0.87 5.72 -18.22
N ALA A 229 1.27 6.89 -17.71
CA ALA A 229 0.78 7.37 -16.44
C ALA A 229 -0.73 7.65 -16.54
N ARG A 230 -1.47 7.22 -15.54
CA ARG A 230 -2.90 7.51 -15.42
C ARG A 230 -3.12 8.99 -15.08
N PRO A 231 -4.24 9.58 -15.52
CA PRO A 231 -4.64 10.90 -15.06
C PRO A 231 -4.68 10.93 -13.53
N TRP A 232 -3.95 11.86 -12.94
CA TRP A 232 -3.95 12.11 -11.51
C TRP A 232 -4.35 13.55 -11.25
N LEU A 233 -5.24 13.76 -10.28
CA LEU A 233 -5.78 15.07 -9.97
C LEU A 233 -5.21 15.68 -8.69
N GLY A 234 -4.83 14.85 -7.73
CA GLY A 234 -4.35 15.28 -6.43
C GLY A 234 -5.47 15.68 -5.48
N MET A 235 -6.64 15.04 -5.63
CA MET A 235 -7.76 15.19 -4.71
C MET A 235 -7.99 13.89 -3.93
N TYR A 236 -8.39 14.06 -2.68
CA TYR A 236 -8.76 12.97 -1.80
C TYR A 236 -10.27 12.93 -1.68
N THR A 237 -10.90 11.84 -2.15
CA THR A 237 -12.36 11.73 -2.20
C THR A 237 -12.82 10.52 -1.41
N THR A 238 -13.85 10.68 -0.58
CA THR A 238 -14.42 9.62 0.25
C THR A 238 -15.91 9.45 0.00
N GLU A 239 -16.43 8.29 0.33
CA GLU A 239 -17.88 8.03 0.33
C GLU A 239 -18.49 8.48 1.65
N ALA A 240 -19.50 9.33 1.57
CA ALA A 240 -20.34 9.75 2.69
C ALA A 240 -21.80 9.39 2.37
N GLY A 241 -22.20 8.17 2.70
CA GLY A 241 -23.44 7.55 2.20
C GLY A 241 -23.38 7.45 0.67
N PRO A 242 -24.39 7.93 -0.07
CA PRO A 242 -24.40 7.86 -1.53
C PRO A 242 -23.60 8.99 -2.21
N LYS A 243 -22.91 9.82 -1.45
CA LYS A 243 -22.19 11.00 -1.96
C LYS A 243 -20.69 10.75 -2.00
N LEU A 244 -20.04 11.22 -3.06
CA LEU A 244 -18.59 11.28 -3.20
C LEU A 244 -18.12 12.67 -2.80
N VAL A 245 -17.49 12.80 -1.62
CA VAL A 245 -17.12 14.08 -1.04
C VAL A 245 -15.61 14.27 -1.12
N VAL A 246 -15.17 15.40 -1.61
CA VAL A 246 -13.75 15.80 -1.58
C VAL A 246 -13.35 16.09 -0.14
N ALA A 247 -12.61 15.20 0.45
CA ALA A 247 -12.10 15.27 1.83
C ALA A 247 -10.79 16.06 1.93
N GLY A 248 -10.06 16.22 0.82
CA GLY A 248 -8.80 16.95 0.77
C GLY A 248 -8.38 17.27 -0.67
N VAL A 249 -7.57 18.29 -0.82
CA VAL A 249 -6.92 18.67 -2.07
C VAL A 249 -5.46 19.01 -1.73
N ALA A 250 -4.52 18.35 -2.39
CA ALA A 250 -3.12 18.64 -2.17
C ALA A 250 -2.72 19.94 -2.89
N SER A 251 -1.93 20.78 -2.20
CA SER A 251 -1.54 22.08 -2.73
C SER A 251 -0.69 21.97 -3.99
N GLY A 252 -0.93 22.87 -4.95
CA GLY A 252 -0.21 22.94 -6.22
C GLY A 252 -0.53 21.83 -7.21
N THR A 253 -1.50 20.96 -6.92
CA THR A 253 -1.91 19.86 -7.80
C THR A 253 -2.90 20.31 -8.89
N PRO A 254 -3.20 19.46 -9.90
CA PRO A 254 -4.21 19.74 -10.89
C PRO A 254 -5.56 20.15 -10.32
N ALA A 255 -6.06 19.44 -9.30
CA ALA A 255 -7.34 19.75 -8.66
C ALA A 255 -7.33 21.11 -7.95
N ASP A 256 -6.23 21.44 -7.25
CA ASP A 256 -6.05 22.72 -6.57
C ASP A 256 -6.05 23.88 -7.57
N ARG A 257 -5.27 23.74 -8.65
CA ARG A 257 -5.20 24.76 -9.73
C ARG A 257 -6.53 24.98 -10.44
N ALA A 258 -7.34 23.92 -10.58
CA ALA A 258 -8.68 24.00 -11.17
C ALA A 258 -9.73 24.53 -10.20
N GLY A 259 -9.38 24.76 -8.95
CA GLY A 259 -10.28 25.31 -7.94
C GLY A 259 -11.22 24.28 -7.31
N VAL A 260 -10.90 23.00 -7.31
CA VAL A 260 -11.57 21.98 -6.48
C VAL A 260 -11.37 22.35 -5.01
N LYS A 261 -12.39 22.18 -4.19
CA LYS A 261 -12.35 22.53 -2.76
C LYS A 261 -12.80 21.38 -1.88
N VAL A 262 -12.24 21.34 -0.68
CA VAL A 262 -12.73 20.45 0.38
C VAL A 262 -14.21 20.72 0.64
N GLY A 263 -14.99 19.65 0.73
CA GLY A 263 -16.44 19.69 0.88
C GLY A 263 -17.23 19.72 -0.44
N ASP A 264 -16.57 19.81 -1.60
CA ASP A 264 -17.22 19.60 -2.88
C ASP A 264 -17.78 18.16 -2.95
N VAL A 265 -19.00 18.03 -3.47
CA VAL A 265 -19.59 16.71 -3.77
C VAL A 265 -19.49 16.47 -5.26
N VAL A 266 -18.75 15.42 -5.68
CA VAL A 266 -18.61 15.06 -7.09
C VAL A 266 -19.93 14.51 -7.59
N VAL A 267 -20.52 15.18 -8.58
CA VAL A 267 -21.82 14.81 -9.18
C VAL A 267 -21.62 14.09 -10.50
N GLU A 268 -20.72 14.60 -11.36
CA GLU A 268 -20.43 14.02 -12.67
C GLU A 268 -18.94 14.10 -12.98
N VAL A 269 -18.46 13.11 -13.74
CA VAL A 269 -17.16 13.08 -14.41
C VAL A 269 -17.43 12.87 -15.89
N ALA A 270 -16.96 13.80 -16.73
CA ALA A 270 -17.17 13.77 -18.16
C ALA A 270 -18.67 13.61 -18.55
N GLY A 271 -19.56 14.25 -17.81
CA GLY A 271 -21.02 14.21 -18.03
C GLY A 271 -21.73 12.99 -17.47
N GLU A 272 -21.03 12.07 -16.81
CA GLU A 272 -21.63 10.85 -16.26
C GLU A 272 -21.51 10.81 -14.73
N LYS A 273 -22.57 10.37 -14.06
CA LYS A 273 -22.60 10.20 -12.61
C LYS A 273 -21.82 8.95 -12.20
N PRO A 274 -20.80 9.06 -11.33
CA PRO A 274 -20.12 7.88 -10.79
C PRO A 274 -21.03 7.09 -9.84
N ALA A 275 -20.95 5.76 -9.93
CA ALA A 275 -21.72 4.85 -9.07
C ALA A 275 -21.14 4.73 -7.65
N GLY A 276 -19.84 5.02 -7.47
CA GLY A 276 -19.10 4.94 -6.20
C GLY A 276 -17.65 5.37 -6.42
N LEU A 277 -16.84 5.23 -5.38
CA LEU A 277 -15.45 5.71 -5.39
C LEU A 277 -14.57 4.98 -6.43
N ALA A 278 -14.71 3.67 -6.54
CA ALA A 278 -13.97 2.90 -7.54
C ALA A 278 -14.35 3.30 -8.98
N ASP A 279 -15.65 3.50 -9.23
CA ASP A 279 -16.14 3.95 -10.54
C ASP A 279 -15.70 5.38 -10.86
N LEU A 280 -15.67 6.28 -9.86
CA LEU A 280 -15.10 7.63 -10.00
C LEU A 280 -13.67 7.56 -10.56
N TRP A 281 -12.80 6.82 -9.92
CA TRP A 281 -11.40 6.72 -10.34
C TRP A 281 -11.26 6.06 -11.70
N ARG A 282 -11.97 4.97 -11.96
CA ARG A 282 -11.95 4.29 -13.26
C ARG A 282 -12.46 5.16 -14.39
N ARG A 283 -13.48 6.00 -14.16
CA ARG A 283 -13.96 6.97 -15.15
C ARG A 283 -12.90 7.99 -15.50
N ILE A 284 -12.24 8.56 -14.48
CA ILE A 284 -11.14 9.51 -14.70
C ILE A 284 -10.03 8.85 -15.53
N TRP A 285 -9.60 7.64 -15.14
CA TRP A 285 -8.49 6.94 -15.82
C TRP A 285 -8.82 6.50 -17.26
N ARG A 286 -10.09 6.26 -17.58
CA ARG A 286 -10.52 5.90 -18.94
C ARG A 286 -10.53 7.08 -19.91
N LEU A 287 -10.41 8.30 -19.45
CA LEU A 287 -10.42 9.49 -20.32
C LEU A 287 -9.12 9.62 -21.14
N GLY A 288 -8.03 8.97 -20.73
CA GLY A 288 -6.75 8.99 -21.43
C GLY A 288 -5.54 8.92 -20.49
N PRO A 289 -4.34 9.26 -20.95
CA PRO A 289 -3.13 9.34 -20.13
C PRO A 289 -3.09 10.60 -19.26
N ALA A 290 -2.10 10.72 -18.40
CA ALA A 290 -1.77 11.94 -17.67
C ALA A 290 -1.66 13.14 -18.66
N GLY A 291 -2.15 14.31 -18.26
CA GLY A 291 -2.31 15.48 -19.11
C GLY A 291 -3.70 15.61 -19.74
N THR A 292 -4.53 14.57 -19.69
CA THR A 292 -5.92 14.63 -20.21
C THR A 292 -6.76 15.62 -19.39
N LEU A 293 -7.61 16.37 -20.08
CA LEU A 293 -8.59 17.25 -19.47
C LEU A 293 -9.75 16.44 -18.87
N VAL A 294 -9.96 16.57 -17.56
CA VAL A 294 -11.03 15.93 -16.81
C VAL A 294 -12.09 16.97 -16.47
N SER A 295 -13.27 16.83 -17.06
CA SER A 295 -14.44 17.66 -16.72
C SER A 295 -15.11 17.09 -15.47
N LEU A 296 -15.19 17.89 -14.41
CA LEU A 296 -15.90 17.56 -13.17
C LEU A 296 -17.06 18.51 -12.98
N LYS A 297 -18.23 17.97 -12.62
CA LYS A 297 -19.33 18.75 -12.06
C LYS A 297 -19.43 18.45 -10.58
N VAL A 298 -19.34 19.48 -9.76
CA VAL A 298 -19.41 19.36 -8.30
C VAL A 298 -20.56 20.17 -7.74
N LEU A 299 -21.16 19.69 -6.66
CA LEU A 299 -22.09 20.46 -5.85
C LEU A 299 -21.30 21.11 -4.72
N ARG A 300 -21.20 22.42 -4.75
CA ARG A 300 -20.54 23.27 -3.75
C ARG A 300 -21.57 24.09 -3.01
N LYS A 301 -21.76 23.87 -1.71
CA LYS A 301 -22.87 24.41 -0.93
C LYS A 301 -24.22 24.04 -1.59
N SER A 302 -24.86 24.94 -2.31
CA SER A 302 -26.14 24.68 -3.01
C SER A 302 -26.06 24.95 -4.50
N ALA A 303 -24.86 25.18 -5.04
CA ALA A 303 -24.64 25.50 -6.45
C ALA A 303 -23.88 24.39 -7.18
N LEU A 304 -24.27 24.07 -8.39
CA LEU A 304 -23.49 23.26 -9.30
C LEU A 304 -22.34 24.09 -9.89
N VAL A 305 -21.15 23.55 -9.89
CA VAL A 305 -19.93 24.17 -10.43
C VAL A 305 -19.28 23.20 -11.41
N ASP A 306 -19.06 23.69 -12.64
CA ASP A 306 -18.29 22.95 -13.64
C ASP A 306 -16.81 23.33 -13.50
N LEU A 307 -15.95 22.32 -13.42
CA LEU A 307 -14.51 22.45 -13.27
C LEU A 307 -13.81 21.66 -14.38
N ALA A 308 -12.80 22.28 -14.99
CA ALA A 308 -11.95 21.66 -16.00
C ALA A 308 -10.57 21.42 -15.38
N VAL A 309 -10.24 20.15 -15.10
CA VAL A 309 -9.00 19.78 -14.43
C VAL A 309 -8.04 19.17 -15.44
N HIS A 310 -6.94 19.86 -15.74
CA HIS A 310 -5.83 19.29 -16.50
C HIS A 310 -5.05 18.34 -15.61
N SER A 311 -5.25 17.02 -15.79
CA SER A 311 -4.59 15.99 -14.99
C SER A 311 -3.07 16.00 -15.16
N GLY A 312 -2.34 15.42 -14.23
CA GLY A 312 -0.89 15.29 -14.28
C GLY A 312 -0.42 13.84 -14.10
N ASP A 313 0.88 13.60 -14.30
CA ASP A 313 1.55 12.41 -13.78
C ASP A 313 1.89 12.66 -12.32
N ARG A 314 1.41 11.80 -11.42
CA ARG A 314 1.72 11.91 -9.98
C ARG A 314 3.22 11.91 -9.71
N ASN A 315 4.02 11.19 -10.52
CA ASN A 315 5.46 11.11 -10.34
C ASN A 315 6.17 12.46 -10.54
N ASP A 316 5.56 13.42 -11.24
CA ASP A 316 6.13 14.77 -11.44
C ASP A 316 6.07 15.61 -10.15
N PHE A 317 5.24 15.22 -9.20
CA PHE A 317 5.09 15.88 -7.89
C PHE A 317 5.97 15.27 -6.80
N LEU A 318 6.51 14.07 -7.04
CA LEU A 318 7.34 13.36 -6.08
C LEU A 318 8.81 13.77 -6.21
N LYS A 319 9.48 13.94 -5.07
CA LYS A 319 10.92 14.07 -5.05
C LYS A 319 11.58 12.78 -5.51
N LYS A 320 12.51 12.92 -6.43
CA LYS A 320 13.34 11.78 -6.86
C LYS A 320 14.49 11.61 -5.87
N PRO A 321 14.85 10.35 -5.53
CA PRO A 321 16.05 10.10 -4.72
C PRO A 321 17.27 10.73 -5.40
N HIS A 322 18.04 11.51 -4.66
CA HIS A 322 19.34 11.95 -5.13
C HIS A 322 20.33 10.80 -4.89
N LEU A 323 20.77 10.17 -5.97
CA LEU A 323 21.95 9.30 -5.93
C LEU A 323 23.17 10.21 -5.88
N HIS A 324 23.86 10.23 -4.75
CA HIS A 324 25.17 10.88 -4.60
C HIS A 324 26.27 9.88 -4.90
#